data_b2098df05820d36d6ca6ff806440d474
#
_entry.id   b2098df05820d36d6ca6ff806440d474
#
_cell.length_a   1.000
_cell.length_b   1.000
_cell.length_c   1.000
_cell.angle_alpha   90.00
_cell.angle_beta   90.00
_cell.angle_gamma   90.00
#
_symmetry.space_group_name_H-M   'P 1'
#
loop_
_entity.id
_entity.type
_entity.pdbx_description
1 polymer ?
#
loop_
_entity_poly.entity_id
_entity_poly.type
_entity_poly.pdbx_seq_one_letter_code
_entity_poly.pdbx_strand_id
1 'polypeptide(L)'
;MIDTVLFDMGGTLEDIRVDDESRRSSIQGVLDILHAHGVDLHADFEAVARSINAGWDRYGAYRDPRQRELKPEEIWGSYVLADFGLDEEAVRPYAEELAHMWEITHYHRALRPRVREMLEGLKGMGMKLGVISNT
;
A
#
# COMPACT_ATOMS: atom_id res chain seq x y z
N MET A 1 26.42 23.47 -13.83
CA MET A 1 26.61 23.10 -12.40
C MET A 1 25.33 22.43 -11.97
N ILE A 2 25.41 21.24 -11.34
CA ILE A 2 24.23 20.56 -10.78
C ILE A 2 23.87 21.23 -9.46
N ASP A 3 22.62 21.66 -9.30
CA ASP A 3 22.12 22.34 -8.09
C ASP A 3 20.89 21.65 -7.47
N THR A 4 20.43 20.58 -8.11
CA THR A 4 19.21 19.86 -7.70
C THR A 4 19.45 18.36 -7.74
N VAL A 5 18.96 17.65 -6.71
CA VAL A 5 18.97 16.20 -6.60
C VAL A 5 17.54 15.71 -6.41
N LEU A 6 17.13 14.76 -7.24
CA LEU A 6 15.84 14.06 -7.12
C LEU A 6 16.09 12.62 -6.69
N PHE A 7 15.36 12.18 -5.71
CA PHE A 7 15.45 10.81 -5.16
C PHE A 7 14.18 10.03 -5.49
N ASP A 8 14.35 8.77 -5.76
CA ASP A 8 13.28 7.79 -5.57
C ASP A 8 13.09 7.51 -4.07
N MET A 9 11.92 6.97 -3.68
CA MET A 9 11.60 6.73 -2.28
C MET A 9 11.88 5.30 -1.86
N GLY A 10 11.10 4.36 -2.35
CA GLY A 10 11.18 2.95 -1.96
C GLY A 10 12.49 2.28 -2.40
N GLY A 11 13.23 1.67 -1.47
CA GLY A 11 14.52 1.06 -1.75
C GLY A 11 15.67 2.05 -1.94
N THR A 12 15.38 3.37 -1.98
CA THR A 12 16.38 4.44 -2.10
C THR A 12 16.50 5.23 -0.80
N LEU A 13 15.46 5.93 -0.39
CA LEU A 13 15.45 6.68 0.88
C LEU A 13 14.92 5.84 2.04
N GLU A 14 14.03 4.91 1.78
CA GLU A 14 13.42 4.04 2.80
C GLU A 14 13.58 2.55 2.47
N ASP A 15 13.63 1.75 3.51
CA ASP A 15 13.45 0.32 3.46
C ASP A 15 11.97 0.00 3.77
N ILE A 16 11.41 -0.89 2.96
CA ILE A 16 10.03 -1.38 3.08
C ILE A 16 10.11 -2.87 3.42
N ARG A 17 9.44 -3.26 4.49
CA ARG A 17 9.42 -4.64 4.98
C ARG A 17 8.00 -5.08 5.29
N VAL A 18 7.73 -6.35 5.03
CA VAL A 18 6.49 -7.03 5.41
C VAL A 18 6.86 -8.24 6.24
N ASP A 19 6.19 -8.46 7.36
CA ASP A 19 6.34 -9.64 8.19
C ASP A 19 4.96 -10.25 8.55
N ASP A 20 4.97 -11.35 9.30
CA ASP A 20 3.74 -12.06 9.64
C ASP A 20 2.80 -11.23 10.53
N GLU A 21 3.36 -10.37 11.40
CA GLU A 21 2.59 -9.48 12.25
C GLU A 21 1.86 -8.41 11.41
N SER A 22 2.58 -7.74 10.50
CA SER A 22 2.00 -6.71 9.65
C SER A 22 0.98 -7.29 8.67
N ARG A 23 1.22 -8.50 8.13
CA ARG A 23 0.24 -9.22 7.32
C ARG A 23 -1.04 -9.51 8.09
N ARG A 24 -0.91 -10.02 9.31
CA ARG A 24 -2.06 -10.33 10.15
C ARG A 24 -2.83 -9.06 10.55
N SER A 25 -2.11 -8.01 10.91
CA SER A 25 -2.70 -6.72 11.27
C SER A 25 -3.46 -6.08 10.12
N SER A 26 -2.92 -6.13 8.90
CA SER A 26 -3.59 -5.57 7.73
C SER A 26 -4.89 -6.33 7.37
N ILE A 27 -4.88 -7.66 7.46
CA ILE A 27 -6.11 -8.47 7.27
C ILE A 27 -7.15 -8.14 8.34
N GLN A 28 -6.73 -8.04 9.61
CA GLN A 28 -7.65 -7.64 10.69
C GLN A 28 -8.22 -6.25 10.45
N GLY A 29 -7.39 -5.29 10.01
CA GLY A 29 -7.85 -3.95 9.67
C GLY A 29 -8.89 -3.94 8.55
N VAL A 30 -8.76 -4.80 7.54
CA VAL A 30 -9.80 -4.97 6.51
C VAL A 30 -11.11 -5.43 7.13
N LEU A 31 -11.06 -6.46 7.97
CA LEU A 31 -12.26 -6.98 8.64
C LEU A 31 -12.93 -5.93 9.53
N ASP A 32 -12.14 -5.15 10.27
CA ASP A 32 -12.64 -4.10 11.17
C ASP A 32 -13.36 -2.98 10.39
N ILE A 33 -12.79 -2.55 9.26
CA ILE A 33 -13.41 -1.56 8.38
C ILE A 33 -14.72 -2.11 7.79
N LEU A 34 -14.69 -3.32 7.22
CA LEU A 34 -15.88 -3.95 6.65
C LEU A 34 -17.00 -4.07 7.70
N HIS A 35 -16.66 -4.54 8.91
CA HIS A 35 -17.62 -4.64 9.99
C HIS A 35 -18.19 -3.27 10.42
N ALA A 36 -17.37 -2.23 10.49
CA ALA A 36 -17.82 -0.86 10.77
C ALA A 36 -18.81 -0.33 9.73
N HIS A 37 -18.70 -0.80 8.49
CA HIS A 37 -19.63 -0.48 7.40
C HIS A 37 -20.77 -1.49 7.24
N GLY A 38 -20.95 -2.42 8.21
CA GLY A 38 -22.04 -3.38 8.22
C GLY A 38 -21.87 -4.55 7.26
N VAL A 39 -20.65 -4.79 6.79
CA VAL A 39 -20.31 -5.88 5.85
C VAL A 39 -19.70 -7.05 6.64
N ASP A 40 -20.32 -8.23 6.53
CA ASP A 40 -19.81 -9.50 7.06
C ASP A 40 -19.46 -10.42 5.89
N LEU A 41 -18.22 -10.88 5.83
CA LEU A 41 -17.74 -11.78 4.77
C LEU A 41 -18.17 -13.23 4.98
N HIS A 42 -18.75 -13.57 6.14
CA HIS A 42 -19.18 -14.93 6.49
C HIS A 42 -18.09 -16.00 6.30
N ALA A 43 -16.84 -15.65 6.55
CA ALA A 43 -15.66 -16.49 6.37
C ALA A 43 -14.73 -16.36 7.59
N ASP A 44 -13.98 -17.43 7.88
CA ASP A 44 -12.96 -17.37 8.92
C ASP A 44 -11.74 -16.52 8.48
N PHE A 45 -10.96 -16.09 9.46
CA PHE A 45 -9.79 -15.23 9.24
C PHE A 45 -8.82 -15.79 8.19
N GLU A 46 -8.54 -17.08 8.23
CA GLU A 46 -7.57 -17.71 7.33
C GLU A 46 -8.11 -17.80 5.88
N ALA A 47 -9.41 -18.00 5.71
CA ALA A 47 -10.05 -17.95 4.39
C ALA A 47 -10.01 -16.52 3.82
N VAL A 48 -10.31 -15.52 4.65
CA VAL A 48 -10.21 -14.09 4.26
C VAL A 48 -8.78 -13.74 3.89
N ALA A 49 -7.80 -14.11 4.70
CA ALA A 49 -6.39 -13.84 4.43
C ALA A 49 -5.93 -14.46 3.10
N ARG A 50 -6.29 -15.72 2.82
CA ARG A 50 -5.96 -16.37 1.55
C ARG A 50 -6.58 -15.65 0.35
N SER A 51 -7.85 -15.27 0.44
CA SER A 51 -8.55 -14.59 -0.65
C SER A 51 -7.98 -13.20 -0.92
N ILE A 52 -7.72 -12.40 0.13
CA ILE A 52 -7.10 -11.08 0.00
C ILE A 52 -5.72 -11.19 -0.65
N ASN A 53 -4.88 -12.12 -0.20
CA ASN A 53 -3.56 -12.32 -0.79
C ASN A 53 -3.67 -12.71 -2.29
N ALA A 54 -4.55 -13.63 -2.64
CA ALA A 54 -4.81 -13.99 -4.03
C ALA A 54 -5.34 -12.79 -4.86
N GLY A 55 -6.13 -11.92 -4.26
CA GLY A 55 -6.60 -10.67 -4.86
C GLY A 55 -5.47 -9.71 -5.18
N TRP A 56 -4.54 -9.52 -4.26
CA TRP A 56 -3.34 -8.71 -4.48
C TRP A 56 -2.43 -9.31 -5.56
N ASP A 57 -2.28 -10.64 -5.62
CA ASP A 57 -1.53 -11.31 -6.69
C ASP A 57 -2.18 -11.07 -8.06
N ARG A 58 -3.51 -11.17 -8.15
CA ARG A 58 -4.26 -10.84 -9.38
C ARG A 58 -4.08 -9.39 -9.80
N TYR A 59 -4.14 -8.45 -8.85
CA TYR A 59 -3.90 -7.05 -9.12
C TYR A 59 -2.47 -6.78 -9.58
N GLY A 60 -1.47 -7.38 -8.93
CA GLY A 60 -0.07 -7.29 -9.35
C GLY A 60 0.13 -7.78 -10.78
N ALA A 61 -0.45 -8.91 -11.14
CA ALA A 61 -0.40 -9.45 -12.51
C ALA A 61 -1.05 -8.52 -13.55
N TYR A 62 -2.07 -7.74 -13.17
CA TYR A 62 -2.65 -6.71 -14.02
C TYR A 62 -1.75 -5.48 -14.14
N ARG A 63 -1.28 -4.95 -13.00
CA ARG A 63 -0.57 -3.68 -12.86
C ARG A 63 0.83 -3.71 -13.49
N ASP A 64 1.61 -4.73 -13.16
CA ASP A 64 3.05 -4.74 -13.44
C ASP A 64 3.40 -4.64 -14.93
N PRO A 65 2.76 -5.39 -15.86
CA PRO A 65 3.04 -5.22 -17.29
C PRO A 65 2.49 -3.91 -17.87
N ARG A 66 1.53 -3.26 -17.21
CA ARG A 66 0.88 -2.04 -17.69
C ARG A 66 1.47 -0.77 -17.11
N GLN A 67 2.22 -0.88 -16.00
CA GLN A 67 2.78 0.27 -15.28
C GLN A 67 1.69 1.33 -14.97
N ARG A 68 0.50 0.86 -14.61
CA ARG A 68 -0.67 1.71 -14.36
C ARG A 68 -1.36 1.30 -13.06
N GLU A 69 -1.49 2.26 -12.17
CA GLU A 69 -2.31 2.13 -10.95
C GLU A 69 -3.79 2.35 -11.27
N LEU A 70 -4.63 1.63 -10.56
CA LEU A 70 -6.07 1.81 -10.56
C LEU A 70 -6.51 2.62 -9.33
N LYS A 71 -7.75 3.07 -9.34
CA LYS A 71 -8.34 3.73 -8.17
C LYS A 71 -8.63 2.71 -7.06
N PRO A 72 -8.69 3.14 -5.79
CA PRO A 72 -8.94 2.25 -4.67
C PRO A 72 -10.18 1.37 -4.85
N GLU A 73 -11.31 1.92 -5.30
CA GLU A 73 -12.53 1.15 -5.52
C GLU A 73 -12.36 0.05 -6.58
N GLU A 74 -11.58 0.32 -7.64
CA GLU A 74 -11.27 -0.67 -8.67
C GLU A 74 -10.39 -1.79 -8.10
N ILE A 75 -9.35 -1.44 -7.32
CA ILE A 75 -8.43 -2.41 -6.70
C ILE A 75 -9.19 -3.31 -5.71
N TRP A 76 -9.89 -2.69 -4.77
CA TRP A 76 -10.58 -3.42 -3.71
C TRP A 76 -11.79 -4.21 -4.23
N GLY A 77 -12.60 -3.64 -5.13
CA GLY A 77 -13.81 -4.27 -5.65
C GLY A 77 -13.55 -5.30 -6.75
N SER A 78 -12.67 -5.00 -7.71
CA SER A 78 -12.45 -5.90 -8.84
C SER A 78 -11.39 -6.98 -8.58
N TYR A 79 -10.53 -6.82 -7.56
CA TYR A 79 -9.43 -7.75 -7.30
C TYR A 79 -9.42 -8.29 -5.88
N VAL A 80 -9.34 -7.43 -4.85
CA VAL A 80 -9.00 -7.86 -3.50
C VAL A 80 -10.19 -8.51 -2.79
N LEU A 81 -11.38 -7.92 -2.89
CA LEU A 81 -12.61 -8.42 -2.26
C LEU A 81 -13.60 -9.05 -3.26
N ALA A 82 -13.21 -9.18 -4.53
CA ALA A 82 -14.06 -9.74 -5.57
C ALA A 82 -14.58 -11.15 -5.27
N ASP A 83 -13.78 -11.98 -4.63
CA ASP A 83 -14.16 -13.36 -4.27
C ASP A 83 -15.29 -13.41 -3.21
N PHE A 84 -15.56 -12.30 -2.53
CA PHE A 84 -16.65 -12.14 -1.57
C PHE A 84 -17.89 -11.47 -2.20
N GLY A 85 -17.89 -11.24 -3.51
CA GLY A 85 -18.98 -10.60 -4.21
C GLY A 85 -19.12 -9.10 -3.96
N LEU A 86 -18.08 -8.46 -3.43
CA LEU A 86 -18.03 -7.01 -3.25
C LEU A 86 -17.41 -6.37 -4.49
N ASP A 87 -18.25 -5.73 -5.29
CA ASP A 87 -17.83 -4.99 -6.49
C ASP A 87 -17.40 -3.54 -6.16
N GLU A 88 -17.02 -2.80 -7.19
CA GLU A 88 -16.54 -1.42 -7.06
C GLU A 88 -17.58 -0.48 -6.42
N GLU A 89 -18.86 -0.66 -6.72
CA GLU A 89 -19.94 0.15 -6.15
C GLU A 89 -20.13 -0.16 -4.66
N ALA A 90 -20.05 -1.44 -4.29
CA ALA A 90 -20.18 -1.88 -2.90
C ALA A 90 -19.02 -1.36 -2.02
N VAL A 91 -17.79 -1.34 -2.53
CA VAL A 91 -16.61 -0.91 -1.75
C VAL A 91 -16.37 0.61 -1.80
N ARG A 92 -16.91 1.32 -2.77
CA ARG A 92 -16.68 2.76 -2.98
C ARG A 92 -16.80 3.61 -1.71
N PRO A 93 -17.77 3.41 -0.82
CA PRO A 93 -17.90 4.23 0.38
C PRO A 93 -16.72 4.17 1.35
N TYR A 94 -15.91 3.10 1.29
CA TYR A 94 -14.80 2.85 2.22
C TYR A 94 -13.49 2.42 1.53
N ALA A 95 -13.42 2.51 0.22
CA ALA A 95 -12.25 2.09 -0.55
C ALA A 95 -10.98 2.87 -0.20
N GLU A 96 -11.08 4.19 0.00
CA GLU A 96 -9.97 5.03 0.43
C GLU A 96 -9.51 4.68 1.86
N GLU A 97 -10.44 4.37 2.75
CA GLU A 97 -10.14 3.93 4.12
C GLU A 97 -9.39 2.60 4.12
N LEU A 98 -9.84 1.63 3.31
CA LEU A 98 -9.15 0.36 3.10
C LEU A 98 -7.74 0.56 2.55
N ALA A 99 -7.58 1.40 1.52
CA ALA A 99 -6.29 1.67 0.89
C ALA A 99 -5.32 2.32 1.88
N HIS A 100 -5.78 3.34 2.62
CA HIS A 100 -4.96 4.01 3.63
C HIS A 100 -4.57 3.06 4.77
N MET A 101 -5.53 2.34 5.34
CA MET A 101 -5.27 1.36 6.40
C MET A 101 -4.27 0.30 5.94
N TRP A 102 -4.44 -0.24 4.73
CA TRP A 102 -3.51 -1.24 4.18
C TRP A 102 -2.10 -0.69 4.09
N GLU A 103 -1.93 0.52 3.55
CA GLU A 103 -0.62 1.13 3.36
C GLU A 103 0.13 1.36 4.68
N ILE A 104 -0.56 1.76 5.74
CA ILE A 104 0.06 2.05 7.03
C ILE A 104 0.23 0.82 7.93
N THR A 105 -0.49 -0.29 7.68
CA THR A 105 -0.42 -1.49 8.53
C THR A 105 0.33 -2.64 7.88
N HIS A 106 0.23 -2.81 6.57
CA HIS A 106 0.87 -3.92 5.86
C HIS A 106 2.38 -3.74 5.70
N TYR A 107 2.83 -2.49 5.56
CA TYR A 107 4.22 -2.16 5.30
C TYR A 107 4.88 -1.49 6.49
N HIS A 108 5.98 -2.08 6.97
CA HIS A 108 6.90 -1.37 7.84
C HIS A 108 7.83 -0.51 6.98
N ARG A 109 7.79 0.80 7.19
CA ARG A 109 8.63 1.76 6.47
C ARG A 109 9.59 2.44 7.43
N ALA A 110 10.86 2.51 7.07
CA ALA A 110 11.87 3.20 7.85
C ALA A 110 12.88 3.86 6.92
N LEU A 111 13.38 5.04 7.28
CA LEU A 111 14.52 5.64 6.58
C LEU A 111 15.71 4.70 6.64
N ARG A 112 16.39 4.50 5.52
CA ARG A 112 17.62 3.73 5.45
C ARG A 112 18.72 4.40 6.30
N PRO A 113 19.66 3.61 6.81
CA PRO A 113 20.75 4.16 7.59
C PRO A 113 21.46 5.30 6.87
N ARG A 114 21.74 6.38 7.61
CA ARG A 114 22.44 7.58 7.13
C ARG A 114 21.73 8.43 6.09
N VAL A 115 20.49 8.12 5.70
CA VAL A 115 19.73 8.95 4.75
C VAL A 115 19.53 10.37 5.29
N ARG A 116 19.19 10.51 6.58
CA ARG A 116 19.04 11.83 7.21
C ARG A 116 20.32 12.66 7.11
N GLU A 117 21.46 12.09 7.47
CA GLU A 117 22.77 12.75 7.39
C GLU A 117 23.10 13.18 5.96
N MET A 118 22.83 12.30 5.00
CA MET A 118 23.04 12.60 3.57
C MET A 118 22.20 13.78 3.11
N LEU A 119 20.90 13.79 3.43
CA LEU A 119 20.00 14.87 3.04
C LEU A 119 20.39 16.21 3.70
N GLU A 120 20.76 16.19 4.97
CA GLU A 120 21.26 17.38 5.70
C GLU A 120 22.57 17.88 5.08
N GLY A 121 23.50 16.99 4.72
CA GLY A 121 24.72 17.32 4.05
C GLY A 121 24.51 17.99 2.69
N LEU A 122 23.63 17.43 1.86
CA LEU A 122 23.28 18.01 0.56
C LEU A 122 22.60 19.39 0.72
N LYS A 123 21.70 19.55 1.68
CA LYS A 123 21.11 20.86 2.00
C LYS A 123 22.18 21.85 2.45
N GLY A 124 23.13 21.42 3.28
CA GLY A 124 24.27 22.26 3.71
C GLY A 124 25.16 22.72 2.58
N MET A 125 25.23 21.95 1.48
CA MET A 125 25.93 22.33 0.24
C MET A 125 25.08 23.27 -0.68
N GLY A 126 23.90 23.68 -0.26
CA GLY A 126 23.01 24.55 -1.03
C GLY A 126 22.21 23.83 -2.12
N MET A 127 22.16 22.50 -2.11
CA MET A 127 21.42 21.72 -3.11
C MET A 127 19.92 21.82 -2.86
N LYS A 128 19.14 21.88 -3.92
CA LYS A 128 17.69 21.68 -3.90
C LYS A 128 17.41 20.18 -3.90
N LEU A 129 16.51 19.74 -3.05
CA LEU A 129 16.16 18.33 -2.91
C LEU A 129 14.70 18.12 -3.26
N GLY A 130 14.41 17.02 -3.97
CA GLY A 130 13.04 16.61 -4.28
C GLY A 130 12.93 15.09 -4.32
N VAL A 131 11.69 14.61 -4.31
CA VAL A 131 11.37 13.18 -4.45
C VAL A 131 10.50 12.99 -5.68
N ILE A 132 10.79 11.96 -6.45
CA ILE A 132 9.93 11.44 -7.51
C ILE A 132 9.73 9.96 -7.20
N SER A 133 8.48 9.57 -6.92
CA SER A 133 8.12 8.19 -6.59
C SER A 133 6.90 7.78 -7.40
N ASN A 134 6.88 6.53 -7.83
CA ASN A 134 5.76 5.92 -8.54
C ASN A 134 4.90 5.05 -7.58
N THR A 135 4.50 5.66 -6.50
CA THR A 135 3.60 5.05 -5.49
C THR A 135 2.18 5.48 -5.70
#